data_78736d05ca36dda27e330f8f4d965c32
#
_entry.id   78736d05ca36dda27e330f8f4d965c32
#
_cell.length_a   1.000
_cell.length_b   1.000
_cell.length_c   1.000
_cell.angle_alpha   90.00
_cell.angle_beta   90.00
_cell.angle_gamma   90.00
#
_symmetry.space_group_name_H-M   'P 1'
#
loop_
_entity.id
_entity.type
_entity.pdbx_description
1 polymer ?
#
loop_
_entity_poly.entity_id
_entity_poly.type
_entity_poly.pdbx_seq_one_letter_code
_entity_poly.pdbx_strand_id
1 'polypeptide(L)'
;MKLRKTFSFILCIAAMLLLLSSCGQKQGGDPAEEKAPIPDGVYSADFKTDGSMFHVNEAHHGKGVLTVKDGKMTIHVSLPSKNTVNLFRGTAEEAQKDGAKLIEPTVDTVTYEDGTTEEVYGFDIPVPYLDKEFDCALVGTKGKWYDHKVSVSNPVLKIEDGEYTCAVTLTGGSGKASIQSPAKITVKDGVITATIVWSSKHYENMTVNGVEYRPVNTEGNSNFEIPVELDADMNVSALTTAMSEPHT
;
A
#
# COMPACT_ATOMS: atom_id res chain seq x y z
N MET A 1 -5.00 -20.87 7.41
CA MET A 1 -5.32 -19.80 8.39
C MET A 1 -5.71 -18.56 7.61
N LYS A 2 -6.86 -17.96 7.91
CA LYS A 2 -7.35 -16.79 7.18
C LYS A 2 -7.34 -15.58 8.10
N LEU A 3 -6.51 -14.58 7.81
CA LEU A 3 -6.47 -13.32 8.55
C LEU A 3 -7.44 -12.31 7.90
N ARG A 4 -8.47 -11.89 8.65
CA ARG A 4 -9.42 -10.88 8.18
C ARG A 4 -9.28 -9.60 9.00
N LYS A 5 -9.17 -8.48 8.30
CA LYS A 5 -9.14 -7.14 8.87
C LYS A 5 -10.57 -6.70 9.19
N THR A 6 -10.97 -6.66 10.46
CA THR A 6 -12.20 -6.00 10.89
C THR A 6 -11.88 -4.59 11.40
N PHE A 7 -11.91 -3.59 10.52
CA PHE A 7 -12.03 -2.20 10.93
C PHE A 7 -13.51 -1.91 11.19
N SER A 8 -13.91 -1.83 12.48
CA SER A 8 -15.24 -1.37 12.85
C SER A 8 -15.24 0.15 12.92
N PHE A 9 -15.55 0.82 11.81
CA PHE A 9 -15.94 2.21 11.82
C PHE A 9 -17.47 2.27 11.80
N ILE A 10 -18.08 2.59 12.95
CA ILE A 10 -19.49 2.97 13.02
C ILE A 10 -19.56 4.41 12.51
N LEU A 11 -19.95 4.60 11.26
CA LEU A 11 -20.33 5.90 10.74
C LEU A 11 -21.83 5.91 10.49
N CYS A 12 -22.58 6.63 11.37
CA CYS A 12 -23.98 6.98 11.12
C CYS A 12 -24.05 7.89 9.89
N ILE A 13 -24.60 7.39 8.78
CA ILE A 13 -24.96 8.21 7.62
C ILE A 13 -26.46 8.45 7.68
N ALA A 14 -26.82 9.69 7.99
CA ALA A 14 -28.15 10.22 7.70
C ALA A 14 -28.25 10.51 6.20
N ALA A 15 -29.13 9.78 5.51
CA ALA A 15 -29.44 10.02 4.11
C ALA A 15 -30.27 11.28 3.98
N MET A 16 -29.86 12.20 3.11
CA MET A 16 -30.72 13.24 2.57
C MET A 16 -30.59 13.28 1.05
N LEU A 17 -31.60 12.67 0.40
CA LEU A 17 -31.83 12.80 -1.04
C LEU A 17 -32.31 14.22 -1.35
N LEU A 18 -31.59 14.92 -2.23
CA LEU A 18 -32.12 16.03 -3.00
C LEU A 18 -31.76 15.84 -4.47
N LEU A 19 -32.78 15.44 -5.24
CA LEU A 19 -32.79 15.49 -6.70
C LEU A 19 -32.95 16.93 -7.14
N LEU A 20 -31.95 17.48 -7.83
CA LEU A 20 -32.14 18.65 -8.70
C LEU A 20 -31.56 18.35 -10.08
N SER A 21 -32.47 18.10 -11.01
CA SER A 21 -32.20 18.15 -12.44
C SER A 21 -31.83 19.57 -12.83
N SER A 22 -30.66 19.76 -13.45
CA SER A 22 -30.39 20.94 -14.26
C SER A 22 -29.64 20.54 -15.51
N CYS A 23 -30.27 20.78 -16.62
CA CYS A 23 -29.79 20.63 -17.99
C CYS A 23 -28.91 21.84 -18.33
N GLY A 24 -27.75 21.63 -18.98
CA GLY A 24 -27.16 22.63 -19.87
C GLY A 24 -25.77 23.11 -19.52
N GLN A 25 -24.86 22.71 -20.30
CA GLN A 25 -23.70 23.32 -20.98
C GLN A 25 -22.42 22.50 -20.86
N LYS A 26 -21.97 22.01 -22.04
CA LYS A 26 -20.64 21.44 -22.22
C LYS A 26 -19.59 22.54 -22.01
N GLN A 27 -18.98 22.56 -20.84
CA GLN A 27 -17.66 23.10 -20.63
C GLN A 27 -16.71 21.93 -20.55
N GLY A 28 -15.55 22.02 -21.23
CA GLY A 28 -14.49 21.04 -21.14
C GLY A 28 -14.08 20.86 -19.68
N GLY A 29 -14.70 19.89 -19.04
CA GLY A 29 -14.42 19.52 -17.66
C GLY A 29 -13.36 18.42 -17.65
N ASP A 30 -12.40 18.59 -16.79
CA ASP A 30 -11.54 17.52 -16.29
C ASP A 30 -12.34 16.22 -16.18
N PRO A 31 -11.83 15.06 -16.63
CA PRO A 31 -12.53 13.80 -16.41
C PRO A 31 -12.87 13.70 -14.93
N ALA A 32 -14.14 13.46 -14.62
CA ALA A 32 -14.60 13.34 -13.24
C ALA A 32 -13.67 12.38 -12.50
N GLU A 33 -13.02 12.86 -11.45
CA GLU A 33 -12.18 12.03 -10.58
C GLU A 33 -13.07 10.89 -10.07
N GLU A 34 -12.80 9.67 -10.51
CA GLU A 34 -13.48 8.51 -9.96
C GLU A 34 -13.07 8.37 -8.50
N LYS A 35 -14.02 8.05 -7.62
CA LYS A 35 -13.68 7.74 -6.23
C LYS A 35 -12.67 6.60 -6.20
N ALA A 36 -11.63 6.73 -5.39
CA ALA A 36 -10.60 5.72 -5.25
C ALA A 36 -11.22 4.31 -5.05
N PRO A 37 -10.79 3.31 -5.81
CA PRO A 37 -11.31 1.94 -5.70
C PRO A 37 -10.81 1.19 -4.47
N ILE A 38 -9.89 1.81 -3.69
CA ILE A 38 -9.28 1.26 -2.50
C ILE A 38 -9.52 2.18 -1.29
N PRO A 39 -9.51 1.65 -0.06
CA PRO A 39 -9.73 2.44 1.16
C PRO A 39 -8.73 3.57 1.36
N ASP A 40 -9.10 4.55 2.18
CA ASP A 40 -8.17 5.58 2.64
C ASP A 40 -6.98 4.95 3.36
N GLY A 41 -5.77 5.43 3.07
CA GLY A 41 -4.53 4.90 3.59
C GLY A 41 -3.31 5.34 2.78
N VAL A 42 -2.15 4.88 3.21
CA VAL A 42 -0.87 5.08 2.52
C VAL A 42 -0.42 3.76 1.93
N TYR A 43 -0.03 3.77 0.68
CA TYR A 43 0.34 2.58 -0.09
C TYR A 43 1.71 2.78 -0.76
N SER A 44 2.44 1.71 -0.97
CA SER A 44 3.50 1.65 -1.97
C SER A 44 2.85 1.21 -3.28
N ALA A 45 3.07 1.95 -4.37
CA ALA A 45 2.49 1.62 -5.66
C ALA A 45 3.52 1.75 -6.79
N ASP A 46 3.39 0.93 -7.81
CA ASP A 46 4.22 1.04 -9.01
C ASP A 46 3.85 2.31 -9.78
N PHE A 47 4.86 3.09 -10.18
CA PHE A 47 4.71 4.24 -11.04
C PHE A 47 5.48 4.00 -12.33
N LYS A 48 4.79 3.95 -13.46
CA LYS A 48 5.40 3.71 -14.77
C LYS A 48 5.14 4.89 -15.70
N THR A 49 6.10 5.15 -16.58
CA THR A 49 6.02 6.18 -17.60
C THR A 49 6.35 5.58 -18.97
N ASP A 50 6.01 6.29 -20.03
CA ASP A 50 6.30 5.92 -21.41
C ASP A 50 7.73 6.27 -21.85
N GLY A 51 8.52 6.93 -21.02
CA GLY A 51 9.85 7.44 -21.35
C GLY A 51 10.94 7.01 -20.38
N SER A 52 12.15 6.82 -20.89
CA SER A 52 13.32 6.48 -20.07
C SER A 52 13.92 7.67 -19.31
N MET A 53 13.59 8.90 -19.67
CA MET A 53 14.11 10.12 -19.02
C MET A 53 13.18 10.66 -17.93
N PHE A 54 11.93 10.22 -17.92
CA PHE A 54 10.97 10.51 -16.90
C PHE A 54 10.64 9.21 -16.16
N HIS A 55 11.23 9.00 -15.02
CA HIS A 55 11.03 7.80 -14.20
C HIS A 55 11.29 8.11 -12.72
N VAL A 56 10.87 7.22 -11.86
CA VAL A 56 11.16 7.26 -10.41
C VAL A 56 12.66 7.04 -10.19
N ASN A 57 13.23 7.71 -9.20
CA ASN A 57 14.61 7.49 -8.78
C ASN A 57 14.87 5.99 -8.49
N GLU A 58 16.03 5.51 -8.89
CA GLU A 58 16.43 4.10 -8.83
C GLU A 58 16.38 3.53 -7.41
N ALA A 59 16.64 4.36 -6.40
CA ALA A 59 16.55 3.99 -4.98
C ALA A 59 15.15 3.51 -4.56
N HIS A 60 14.12 3.86 -5.32
CA HIS A 60 12.73 3.48 -5.04
C HIS A 60 12.21 2.34 -5.93
N HIS A 61 13.04 1.76 -6.79
CA HIS A 61 12.71 0.58 -7.62
C HIS A 61 11.40 0.74 -8.41
N GLY A 62 11.16 1.94 -8.96
CA GLY A 62 9.97 2.24 -9.76
C GLY A 62 8.68 2.44 -8.94
N LYS A 63 8.77 2.61 -7.63
CA LYS A 63 7.63 2.78 -6.72
C LYS A 63 7.53 4.20 -6.21
N GLY A 64 6.28 4.64 -6.00
CA GLY A 64 5.95 5.87 -5.29
C GLY A 64 5.12 5.60 -4.03
N VAL A 65 4.90 6.64 -3.25
CA VAL A 65 4.00 6.61 -2.08
C VAL A 65 2.64 7.14 -2.51
N LEU A 66 1.67 6.24 -2.65
CA LEU A 66 0.29 6.57 -3.00
C LEU A 66 -0.51 6.84 -1.71
N THR A 67 -1.01 8.05 -1.56
CA THR A 67 -1.92 8.43 -0.48
C THR A 67 -3.36 8.46 -1.00
N VAL A 68 -4.25 7.73 -0.33
CA VAL A 68 -5.69 7.79 -0.56
C VAL A 68 -6.32 8.47 0.64
N LYS A 69 -7.02 9.59 0.40
CA LYS A 69 -7.70 10.37 1.42
C LYS A 69 -9.01 10.93 0.90
N ASP A 70 -10.10 10.67 1.62
CA ASP A 70 -11.46 11.11 1.25
C ASP A 70 -11.84 10.68 -0.18
N GLY A 71 -11.35 9.49 -0.59
CA GLY A 71 -11.58 8.93 -1.91
C GLY A 71 -10.76 9.57 -3.05
N LYS A 72 -9.81 10.44 -2.75
CA LYS A 72 -8.86 11.03 -3.70
C LYS A 72 -7.51 10.37 -3.58
N MET A 73 -6.83 10.22 -4.71
CA MET A 73 -5.53 9.59 -4.79
C MET A 73 -4.46 10.61 -5.20
N THR A 74 -3.33 10.58 -4.51
CA THR A 74 -2.12 11.34 -4.88
C THR A 74 -0.91 10.45 -4.71
N ILE A 75 -0.06 10.36 -5.72
CA ILE A 75 1.21 9.62 -5.63
C ILE A 75 2.37 10.59 -5.51
N HIS A 76 3.18 10.39 -4.48
CA HIS A 76 4.47 11.05 -4.34
C HIS A 76 5.57 10.21 -4.99
N VAL A 77 6.34 10.82 -5.90
CA VAL A 77 7.46 10.19 -6.58
C VAL A 77 8.68 11.07 -6.53
N SER A 78 9.83 10.53 -6.13
CA SER A 78 11.13 11.20 -6.24
C SER A 78 11.72 10.89 -7.61
N LEU A 79 12.16 11.91 -8.36
CA LEU A 79 12.78 11.76 -9.67
C LEU A 79 14.31 11.59 -9.55
N PRO A 80 15.01 11.19 -10.61
CA PRO A 80 16.47 10.97 -10.56
C PRO A 80 17.31 12.23 -10.31
N SER A 81 16.74 13.43 -10.50
CA SER A 81 17.49 14.68 -10.38
C SER A 81 16.58 15.90 -10.16
N LYS A 82 17.20 17.08 -10.03
CA LYS A 82 16.50 18.37 -9.95
C LYS A 82 16.31 19.04 -11.34
N ASN A 83 16.33 18.28 -12.43
CA ASN A 83 16.22 18.82 -13.79
C ASN A 83 14.77 19.06 -14.25
N THR A 84 13.78 18.38 -13.68
CA THR A 84 12.36 18.64 -13.92
C THR A 84 11.90 19.71 -12.96
N VAL A 85 11.40 20.84 -13.47
CA VAL A 85 11.00 22.00 -12.64
C VAL A 85 9.54 22.00 -12.26
N ASN A 86 8.66 21.53 -13.15
CA ASN A 86 7.25 21.35 -12.85
C ASN A 86 6.67 20.14 -13.59
N LEU A 87 5.60 19.59 -13.03
CA LEU A 87 4.71 18.66 -13.70
C LEU A 87 3.32 19.28 -13.87
N PHE A 88 2.54 18.68 -14.74
CA PHE A 88 1.14 19.02 -14.93
C PHE A 88 0.33 17.76 -15.24
N ARG A 89 -0.78 17.54 -14.54
CA ARG A 89 -1.71 16.45 -14.83
C ARG A 89 -2.57 16.82 -16.03
N GLY A 90 -2.18 16.39 -17.19
CA GLY A 90 -2.73 16.72 -18.49
C GLY A 90 -1.64 16.85 -19.54
N THR A 91 -1.96 17.51 -20.65
CA THR A 91 -1.04 17.69 -21.79
C THR A 91 -0.14 18.93 -21.63
N ALA A 92 0.98 18.94 -22.35
CA ALA A 92 1.90 20.07 -22.44
C ALA A 92 1.20 21.35 -22.98
N GLU A 93 0.21 21.18 -23.88
CA GLU A 93 -0.60 22.30 -24.37
C GLU A 93 -1.47 22.89 -23.26
N GLU A 94 -2.09 22.03 -22.44
CA GLU A 94 -2.93 22.47 -21.33
C GLU A 94 -2.12 23.13 -20.22
N ALA A 95 -0.92 22.60 -19.93
CA ALA A 95 0.00 23.17 -18.94
C ALA A 95 0.41 24.63 -19.23
N GLN A 96 0.38 25.03 -20.49
CA GLN A 96 0.79 26.38 -20.94
C GLN A 96 -0.38 27.36 -21.02
N LYS A 97 -1.59 26.96 -20.70
CA LYS A 97 -2.77 27.86 -20.67
C LYS A 97 -2.77 28.72 -19.41
N ASP A 98 -3.31 29.91 -19.53
CA ASP A 98 -3.49 30.82 -18.39
C ASP A 98 -4.32 30.12 -17.28
N GLY A 99 -3.80 30.17 -16.06
CA GLY A 99 -4.46 29.56 -14.91
C GLY A 99 -4.22 28.04 -14.73
N ALA A 100 -3.36 27.42 -15.55
CA ALA A 100 -2.96 26.03 -15.35
C ALA A 100 -2.33 25.83 -13.96
N LYS A 101 -2.80 24.82 -13.23
CA LYS A 101 -2.27 24.47 -11.91
C LYS A 101 -1.11 23.51 -12.06
N LEU A 102 0.09 24.07 -12.09
CA LEU A 102 1.31 23.28 -12.14
C LEU A 102 1.57 22.57 -10.81
N ILE A 103 2.19 21.41 -10.89
CA ILE A 103 2.66 20.64 -9.73
C ILE A 103 4.10 21.09 -9.46
N GLU A 104 4.28 21.73 -8.31
CA GLU A 104 5.58 22.23 -7.86
C GLU A 104 6.41 21.09 -7.27
N PRO A 105 7.75 21.14 -7.41
CA PRO A 105 8.62 20.14 -6.82
C PRO A 105 8.75 20.30 -5.30
N THR A 106 8.88 19.17 -4.61
CA THR A 106 9.49 19.08 -3.27
C THR A 106 10.99 18.80 -3.41
N VAL A 107 11.73 18.94 -2.33
CA VAL A 107 13.13 18.47 -2.24
C VAL A 107 13.16 17.24 -1.38
N ASP A 108 13.50 16.11 -1.99
CA ASP A 108 13.57 14.82 -1.33
C ASP A 108 15.04 14.42 -1.14
N THR A 109 15.34 13.73 -0.04
CA THR A 109 16.60 13.04 0.14
C THR A 109 16.40 11.57 -0.14
N VAL A 110 17.02 11.04 -1.17
CA VAL A 110 17.03 9.61 -1.49
C VAL A 110 18.28 8.96 -0.93
N THR A 111 18.16 7.70 -0.50
CA THR A 111 19.28 6.89 0.00
C THR A 111 19.42 5.67 -0.88
N TYR A 112 20.59 5.49 -1.48
CA TYR A 112 20.90 4.33 -2.33
C TYR A 112 21.35 3.12 -1.49
N GLU A 113 21.40 1.95 -2.11
CA GLU A 113 21.78 0.69 -1.44
C GLU A 113 23.20 0.71 -0.84
N ASP A 114 24.11 1.50 -1.42
CA ASP A 114 25.48 1.69 -0.91
C ASP A 114 25.56 2.66 0.28
N GLY A 115 24.42 3.22 0.72
CA GLY A 115 24.29 4.18 1.81
C GLY A 115 24.57 5.63 1.42
N THR A 116 24.86 5.91 0.15
CA THR A 116 24.97 7.29 -0.33
C THR A 116 23.62 7.97 -0.37
N THR A 117 23.60 9.29 -0.19
CA THR A 117 22.38 10.11 -0.23
C THR A 117 22.51 11.22 -1.25
N GLU A 118 21.40 11.54 -1.89
CA GLU A 118 21.29 12.62 -2.86
C GLU A 118 19.99 13.40 -2.67
N GLU A 119 20.06 14.73 -2.84
CA GLU A 119 18.86 15.55 -2.93
C GLU A 119 18.34 15.62 -4.36
N VAL A 120 17.11 15.23 -4.56
CA VAL A 120 16.40 15.22 -5.83
C VAL A 120 15.09 16.00 -5.75
N TYR A 121 14.40 16.20 -6.86
CA TYR A 121 13.03 16.70 -6.82
C TYR A 121 12.02 15.55 -6.73
N GLY A 122 11.05 15.74 -5.82
CA GLY A 122 9.86 14.92 -5.71
C GLY A 122 8.62 15.67 -6.16
N PHE A 123 7.54 14.95 -6.46
CA PHE A 123 6.28 15.52 -6.94
C PHE A 123 5.08 14.76 -6.40
N ASP A 124 4.06 15.50 -5.95
CA ASP A 124 2.76 14.98 -5.54
C ASP A 124 1.79 15.02 -6.73
N ILE A 125 1.67 13.91 -7.44
CA ILE A 125 0.89 13.81 -8.67
C ILE A 125 -0.53 13.31 -8.34
N PRO A 126 -1.61 14.07 -8.65
CA PRO A 126 -2.97 13.58 -8.54
C PRO A 126 -3.21 12.39 -9.47
N VAL A 127 -3.72 11.27 -8.92
CA VAL A 127 -3.98 10.02 -9.65
C VAL A 127 -5.49 9.90 -9.90
N PRO A 128 -5.94 9.99 -11.16
CA PRO A 128 -7.37 9.94 -11.46
C PRO A 128 -7.97 8.53 -11.33
N TYR A 129 -7.17 7.50 -11.60
CA TYR A 129 -7.56 6.10 -11.55
C TYR A 129 -6.32 5.19 -11.50
N LEU A 130 -6.49 3.95 -11.05
CA LEU A 130 -5.44 2.92 -11.05
C LEU A 130 -5.50 2.07 -12.32
N ASP A 131 -4.37 1.41 -12.63
CA ASP A 131 -4.22 0.40 -13.69
C ASP A 131 -4.51 0.89 -15.12
N LYS A 132 -4.53 2.20 -15.33
CA LYS A 132 -4.70 2.84 -16.64
C LYS A 132 -3.72 3.99 -16.80
N GLU A 133 -3.36 4.29 -18.04
CA GLU A 133 -2.49 5.42 -18.38
C GLU A 133 -3.28 6.74 -18.39
N PHE A 134 -2.65 7.79 -17.86
CA PHE A 134 -3.16 9.17 -17.92
C PHE A 134 -2.04 10.13 -18.34
N ASP A 135 -2.45 11.32 -18.81
CA ASP A 135 -1.53 12.35 -19.26
C ASP A 135 -0.84 13.03 -18.08
N CYS A 136 0.50 13.17 -18.18
CA CYS A 136 1.32 13.92 -17.26
C CYS A 136 2.43 14.63 -18.06
N ALA A 137 2.29 15.93 -18.25
CA ALA A 137 3.32 16.72 -18.91
C ALA A 137 4.39 17.16 -17.92
N LEU A 138 5.61 17.32 -18.42
CA LEU A 138 6.74 17.84 -17.65
C LEU A 138 7.44 18.98 -18.37
N VAL A 139 8.03 19.89 -17.59
CA VAL A 139 8.95 20.91 -18.07
C VAL A 139 10.26 20.82 -17.30
N GLY A 140 11.37 20.81 -18.07
CA GLY A 140 12.71 20.84 -17.50
C GLY A 140 13.28 22.27 -17.43
N THR A 141 14.52 22.38 -16.94
CA THR A 141 15.27 23.65 -16.79
C THR A 141 15.42 24.47 -18.08
N LYS A 142 15.23 23.84 -19.25
CA LYS A 142 15.27 24.53 -20.56
C LYS A 142 13.91 25.17 -20.95
N GLY A 143 12.89 25.06 -20.12
CA GLY A 143 11.57 25.64 -20.34
C GLY A 143 10.73 24.95 -21.45
N LYS A 144 11.17 23.80 -21.97
CA LYS A 144 10.43 23.05 -22.96
C LYS A 144 9.55 22.01 -22.30
N TRP A 145 8.25 22.02 -22.65
CA TRP A 145 7.26 21.04 -22.22
C TRP A 145 7.30 19.76 -23.07
N TYR A 146 7.05 18.63 -22.42
CA TYR A 146 6.98 17.30 -23.03
C TYR A 146 5.75 16.56 -22.49
N ASP A 147 5.04 15.91 -23.40
CA ASP A 147 3.93 15.03 -23.06
C ASP A 147 4.43 13.64 -22.68
N HIS A 148 3.84 13.07 -21.63
CA HIS A 148 4.09 11.71 -21.19
C HIS A 148 2.78 11.01 -20.80
N LYS A 149 2.78 9.67 -20.90
CA LYS A 149 1.78 8.80 -20.32
C LYS A 149 2.37 8.16 -19.07
N VAL A 150 1.61 8.21 -17.98
CA VAL A 150 1.99 7.60 -16.72
C VAL A 150 0.88 6.67 -16.22
N SER A 151 1.23 5.66 -15.43
CA SER A 151 0.26 4.79 -14.78
C SER A 151 0.68 4.48 -13.35
N VAL A 152 -0.31 4.28 -12.48
CA VAL A 152 -0.14 3.86 -11.09
C VAL A 152 -0.87 2.54 -10.90
N SER A 153 -0.16 1.53 -10.41
CA SER A 153 -0.68 0.17 -10.28
C SER A 153 -0.13 -0.56 -9.05
N ASN A 154 -0.68 -1.74 -8.75
CA ASN A 154 -0.23 -2.62 -7.68
C ASN A 154 -0.08 -1.92 -6.30
N PRO A 155 -1.11 -1.22 -5.79
CA PRO A 155 -1.03 -0.56 -4.50
C PRO A 155 -0.96 -1.60 -3.37
N VAL A 156 0.11 -1.55 -2.57
CA VAL A 156 0.30 -2.37 -1.36
C VAL A 156 0.23 -1.46 -0.15
N LEU A 157 -0.70 -1.74 0.77
CA LEU A 157 -0.89 -0.93 1.98
C LEU A 157 0.40 -0.88 2.81
N LYS A 158 0.89 0.32 3.09
CA LYS A 158 1.96 0.55 4.05
C LYS A 158 1.34 0.64 5.44
N ILE A 159 1.82 -0.19 6.34
CA ILE A 159 1.42 -0.15 7.74
C ILE A 159 2.61 0.42 8.49
N GLU A 160 2.37 1.47 9.27
CA GLU A 160 3.41 2.06 10.10
C GLU A 160 3.94 1.06 11.13
N ASP A 161 5.19 1.25 11.56
CA ASP A 161 5.77 0.44 12.62
C ASP A 161 4.96 0.61 13.90
N GLY A 162 4.68 -0.51 14.57
CA GLY A 162 3.84 -0.49 15.76
C GLY A 162 3.26 -1.84 16.13
N GLU A 163 2.45 -1.82 17.19
CA GLU A 163 1.71 -2.99 17.67
C GLU A 163 0.23 -2.85 17.32
N TYR A 164 -0.34 -3.91 16.77
CA TYR A 164 -1.72 -3.98 16.30
C TYR A 164 -2.36 -5.29 16.76
N THR A 165 -3.65 -5.41 16.53
CA THR A 165 -4.37 -6.69 16.66
C THR A 165 -5.12 -7.00 15.39
N CYS A 166 -5.16 -8.28 15.00
CA CYS A 166 -5.85 -8.73 13.80
C CYS A 166 -6.67 -9.97 14.09
N ALA A 167 -7.89 -10.00 13.59
CA ALA A 167 -8.71 -11.21 13.67
C ALA A 167 -8.04 -12.34 12.87
N VAL A 168 -7.93 -13.52 13.48
CA VAL A 168 -7.35 -14.71 12.87
C VAL A 168 -8.30 -15.89 13.05
N THR A 169 -8.41 -16.69 11.99
CA THR A 169 -9.27 -17.90 12.01
C THR A 169 -8.42 -19.10 11.60
N LEU A 170 -8.43 -20.13 12.44
CA LEU A 170 -7.85 -21.43 12.10
C LEU A 170 -8.94 -22.31 11.46
N THR A 171 -8.66 -22.88 10.30
CA THR A 171 -9.55 -23.82 9.61
C THR A 171 -8.81 -25.11 9.29
N GLY A 172 -9.52 -26.23 9.21
CA GLY A 172 -8.93 -27.54 8.91
C GLY A 172 -8.48 -28.32 10.16
N GLY A 173 -7.63 -29.30 9.95
CA GLY A 173 -7.15 -30.21 10.98
C GLY A 173 -8.27 -31.07 11.62
N SER A 174 -8.07 -31.53 12.83
CA SER A 174 -9.04 -32.36 13.56
C SER A 174 -10.24 -31.58 14.12
N GLY A 175 -10.27 -30.27 14.01
CA GLY A 175 -11.27 -29.38 14.61
C GLY A 175 -11.15 -29.21 16.14
N LYS A 176 -10.16 -29.87 16.79
CA LYS A 176 -9.93 -29.78 18.24
C LYS A 176 -8.94 -28.69 18.62
N ALA A 177 -8.09 -28.29 17.68
CA ALA A 177 -7.12 -27.22 17.86
C ALA A 177 -7.79 -25.86 17.66
N SER A 178 -7.38 -24.88 18.45
CA SER A 178 -7.78 -23.48 18.27
C SER A 178 -6.62 -22.54 18.58
N ILE A 179 -6.71 -21.33 18.08
CA ILE A 179 -5.78 -20.25 18.36
C ILE A 179 -6.52 -19.05 18.92
N GLN A 180 -5.83 -18.22 19.68
CA GLN A 180 -6.41 -16.99 20.22
C GLN A 180 -6.69 -16.00 19.09
N SER A 181 -7.86 -15.38 19.11
CA SER A 181 -8.24 -14.29 18.21
C SER A 181 -8.91 -13.18 19.03
N PRO A 182 -8.52 -11.90 18.83
CA PRO A 182 -7.53 -11.42 17.87
C PRO A 182 -6.09 -11.81 18.25
N ALA A 183 -5.23 -11.99 17.25
CA ALA A 183 -3.80 -12.16 17.43
C ALA A 183 -3.11 -10.80 17.54
N LYS A 184 -2.00 -10.73 18.32
CA LYS A 184 -1.11 -9.57 18.34
C LYS A 184 -0.29 -9.55 17.04
N ILE A 185 -0.17 -8.38 16.46
CA ILE A 185 0.63 -8.10 15.25
C ILE A 185 1.67 -7.05 15.60
N THR A 186 2.90 -7.30 15.24
CA THR A 186 3.98 -6.30 15.31
C THR A 186 4.43 -5.98 13.88
N VAL A 187 4.46 -4.69 13.55
CA VAL A 187 5.04 -4.19 12.30
C VAL A 187 6.34 -3.49 12.63
N LYS A 188 7.42 -3.90 11.98
CA LYS A 188 8.73 -3.29 12.13
C LYS A 188 9.46 -3.32 10.80
N ASP A 189 9.91 -2.17 10.33
CA ASP A 189 10.63 -1.98 9.07
C ASP A 189 9.89 -2.63 7.86
N GLY A 190 8.54 -2.53 7.87
CA GLY A 190 7.68 -3.13 6.86
C GLY A 190 7.47 -4.64 6.99
N VAL A 191 8.10 -5.31 7.95
CA VAL A 191 7.89 -6.73 8.26
C VAL A 191 6.73 -6.87 9.23
N ILE A 192 5.74 -7.69 8.87
CA ILE A 192 4.56 -7.97 9.68
C ILE A 192 4.73 -9.32 10.36
N THR A 193 4.75 -9.33 11.69
CA THR A 193 4.87 -10.54 12.50
C THR A 193 3.61 -10.72 13.36
N ALA A 194 3.05 -11.93 13.37
CA ALA A 194 1.93 -12.28 14.25
C ALA A 194 2.40 -13.17 15.40
N THR A 195 1.91 -12.89 16.61
CA THR A 195 2.01 -13.80 17.75
C THR A 195 0.79 -14.72 17.76
N ILE A 196 1.00 -15.99 17.40
CA ILE A 196 -0.04 -17.02 17.37
C ILE A 196 -0.01 -17.80 18.68
N VAL A 197 -1.07 -17.68 19.48
CA VAL A 197 -1.23 -18.38 20.75
C VAL A 197 -2.16 -19.57 20.53
N TRP A 198 -1.65 -20.78 20.69
CA TRP A 198 -2.44 -22.01 20.59
C TRP A 198 -3.26 -22.28 21.86
N SER A 199 -4.28 -23.11 21.75
CA SER A 199 -5.13 -23.51 22.89
C SER A 199 -4.47 -24.47 23.89
N SER A 200 -3.22 -24.85 23.66
CA SER A 200 -2.47 -25.79 24.51
C SER A 200 -0.99 -25.41 24.60
N LYS A 201 -0.37 -25.80 25.73
CA LYS A 201 1.07 -25.68 25.97
C LYS A 201 1.93 -26.79 25.34
N HIS A 202 1.30 -27.74 24.66
CA HIS A 202 1.96 -28.96 24.17
C HIS A 202 2.39 -28.88 22.70
N TYR A 203 2.25 -27.73 22.05
CA TYR A 203 2.76 -27.53 20.70
C TYR A 203 4.27 -27.29 20.74
N GLU A 204 5.05 -28.19 20.14
CA GLU A 204 6.52 -28.15 20.11
C GLU A 204 7.07 -27.38 18.92
N ASN A 205 6.37 -27.42 17.80
CA ASN A 205 6.68 -26.62 16.63
C ASN A 205 5.42 -26.28 15.83
N MET A 206 5.57 -25.26 14.98
CA MET A 206 4.61 -24.84 13.99
C MET A 206 5.35 -24.62 12.68
N THR A 207 4.89 -25.24 11.59
CA THR A 207 5.46 -25.02 10.26
C THR A 207 4.52 -24.14 9.47
N VAL A 208 5.04 -23.06 8.88
CA VAL A 208 4.30 -22.12 8.05
C VAL A 208 5.00 -22.02 6.70
N ASN A 209 4.29 -22.34 5.63
CA ASN A 209 4.84 -22.33 4.26
C ASN A 209 6.18 -23.09 4.15
N GLY A 210 6.32 -24.20 4.90
CA GLY A 210 7.52 -25.05 4.90
C GLY A 210 8.65 -24.60 5.85
N VAL A 211 8.50 -23.48 6.54
CA VAL A 211 9.47 -22.99 7.55
C VAL A 211 9.00 -23.38 8.95
N GLU A 212 9.89 -24.02 9.73
CA GLU A 212 9.61 -24.44 11.11
C GLU A 212 9.88 -23.30 12.10
N TYR A 213 8.94 -23.10 13.02
CA TYR A 213 9.01 -22.15 14.14
C TYR A 213 8.90 -22.91 15.46
N ARG A 214 9.62 -22.42 16.48
CA ARG A 214 9.58 -22.92 17.85
C ARG A 214 8.80 -21.96 18.74
N PRO A 215 8.18 -22.44 19.86
CA PRO A 215 7.54 -21.56 20.79
C PRO A 215 8.51 -20.51 21.35
N VAL A 216 8.03 -19.26 21.47
CA VAL A 216 8.82 -18.15 22.02
C VAL A 216 8.67 -18.01 23.55
N ASN A 217 7.82 -18.83 24.15
CA ASN A 217 7.54 -18.84 25.60
C ASN A 217 7.84 -20.22 26.20
N THR A 218 8.08 -20.25 27.51
CA THR A 218 8.33 -21.46 28.30
C THR A 218 7.19 -21.81 29.25
N GLU A 219 6.26 -20.88 29.48
CA GLU A 219 5.12 -21.04 30.38
C GLU A 219 3.80 -20.67 29.69
N GLY A 220 2.71 -21.27 30.12
CA GLY A 220 1.40 -21.06 29.53
C GLY A 220 1.19 -21.81 28.20
N ASN A 221 0.26 -21.36 27.39
CA ASN A 221 -0.03 -21.92 26.08
C ASN A 221 1.10 -21.59 25.10
N SER A 222 1.39 -22.52 24.16
CA SER A 222 2.47 -22.33 23.19
C SER A 222 2.23 -21.13 22.29
N ASN A 223 3.18 -20.20 22.24
CA ASN A 223 3.14 -18.96 21.45
C ASN A 223 4.20 -19.04 20.36
N PHE A 224 3.83 -18.65 19.16
CA PHE A 224 4.74 -18.63 18.01
C PHE A 224 4.74 -17.23 17.37
N GLU A 225 5.90 -16.71 17.09
CA GLU A 225 6.05 -15.49 16.27
C GLU A 225 6.36 -15.90 14.84
N ILE A 226 5.51 -15.53 13.92
CA ILE A 226 5.60 -15.91 12.51
C ILE A 226 5.42 -14.68 11.62
N PRO A 227 6.16 -14.57 10.50
CA PRO A 227 5.85 -13.57 9.48
C PRO A 227 4.49 -13.89 8.85
N VAL A 228 3.71 -12.85 8.59
CA VAL A 228 2.36 -12.98 8.01
C VAL A 228 2.12 -11.94 6.94
N GLU A 229 1.23 -12.27 6.01
CA GLU A 229 0.62 -11.32 5.09
C GLU A 229 -0.84 -11.08 5.53
N LEU A 230 -1.27 -9.83 5.50
CA LEU A 230 -2.65 -9.48 5.84
C LEU A 230 -3.60 -9.90 4.72
N ASP A 231 -4.81 -10.32 5.13
CA ASP A 231 -5.88 -10.79 4.23
C ASP A 231 -5.47 -11.96 3.30
N ALA A 232 -4.42 -12.71 3.67
CA ALA A 232 -3.94 -13.89 2.98
C ALA A 232 -4.23 -15.18 3.74
N ASP A 233 -4.48 -16.26 2.99
CA ASP A 233 -4.56 -17.60 3.56
C ASP A 233 -3.14 -18.19 3.67
N MET A 234 -2.80 -18.74 4.83
CA MET A 234 -1.51 -19.34 5.09
C MET A 234 -1.66 -20.83 5.46
N ASN A 235 -0.85 -21.70 4.86
CA ASN A 235 -0.82 -23.09 5.21
C ASN A 235 0.03 -23.30 6.45
N VAL A 236 -0.57 -23.89 7.48
CA VAL A 236 0.13 -24.17 8.74
C VAL A 236 -0.05 -25.63 9.14
N SER A 237 1.00 -26.21 9.69
CA SER A 237 0.94 -27.49 10.42
C SER A 237 1.57 -27.31 11.79
N ALA A 238 1.17 -28.13 12.76
CA ALA A 238 1.71 -28.05 14.11
C ALA A 238 1.87 -29.45 14.71
N LEU A 239 2.98 -29.67 15.41
CA LEU A 239 3.31 -30.89 16.11
C LEU A 239 3.15 -30.68 17.61
N THR A 240 2.51 -31.66 18.29
CA THR A 240 2.43 -31.69 19.74
C THR A 240 3.27 -32.81 20.31
N THR A 241 3.64 -32.71 21.60
CA THR A 241 4.40 -33.76 22.35
C THR A 241 3.75 -35.15 22.30
N ALA A 242 2.48 -35.26 21.99
CA ALA A 242 1.73 -36.51 21.93
C ALA A 242 1.56 -37.07 20.50
N MET A 243 2.09 -36.38 19.49
CA MET A 243 1.92 -36.75 18.09
C MET A 243 3.25 -37.19 17.48
N SER A 244 3.21 -38.25 16.65
CA SER A 244 4.38 -38.68 15.88
C SER A 244 4.56 -37.91 14.56
N GLU A 245 3.49 -37.26 14.05
CA GLU A 245 3.50 -36.49 12.82
C GLU A 245 2.62 -35.23 12.95
N PRO A 246 2.95 -34.13 12.25
CA PRO A 246 2.16 -32.91 12.28
C PRO A 246 0.79 -33.09 11.62
N HIS A 247 -0.25 -32.41 12.14
CA HIS A 247 -1.54 -32.24 11.47
C HIS A 247 -1.55 -30.94 10.64
N THR A 248 -1.97 -31.04 9.40
CA THR A 248 -2.18 -29.93 8.46
C THR A 248 -3.65 -29.53 8.40
#